data_8dfb2083fffc4c864aa20b5c7cc89226
#
_entry.id   8dfb2083fffc4c864aa20b5c7cc89226
#
_cell.length_a   1.000
_cell.length_b   1.000
_cell.length_c   1.000
_cell.angle_alpha   90.00
_cell.angle_beta   90.00
_cell.angle_gamma   90.00
#
_symmetry.space_group_name_H-M   'P 1'
#
loop_
_entity.id
_entity.type
_entity.pdbx_description
1 polymer ?
#
loop_
_entity_poly.entity_id
_entity_poly.type
_entity_poly.pdbx_seq_one_letter_code
_entity_poly.pdbx_strand_id
1 'polypeptide(L)'
;KNSVGIASVPAGASTGSHEAKELRDGGKRYNGLGVQNAIKNIHTIIAPLLKGRDCTKQKEIDSLMIKKDASKDKHKLGANAILAVSLACAKAAAAFQDLQLYEYLAQLPQLADRQNKPHKHKMLLPRAYFNVINGGKHATSHLQVQECMIVPHLATFHENLRAASEIYHLLKTEIHRQYGLTGVGDEGGF
;
A
#
# COMPACT_ATOMS: atom_id res chain seq x y z
N LYS A 1 22.41 -18.71 5.53
CA LYS A 1 21.72 -18.38 4.25
C LYS A 1 21.66 -16.86 4.15
N ASN A 2 22.22 -16.30 3.07
CA ASN A 2 22.07 -14.86 2.79
C ASN A 2 20.75 -14.65 2.03
N SER A 3 19.92 -13.75 2.52
CA SER A 3 18.68 -13.35 1.85
C SER A 3 18.64 -11.84 1.67
N VAL A 4 18.00 -11.39 0.61
CA VAL A 4 17.86 -9.96 0.28
C VAL A 4 16.37 -9.66 0.08
N GLY A 5 15.91 -8.55 0.67
CA GLY A 5 14.57 -8.03 0.45
C GLY A 5 14.63 -6.64 -0.19
N ILE A 6 13.89 -6.44 -1.25
CA ILE A 6 13.76 -5.15 -1.94
C ILE A 6 12.31 -4.68 -1.87
N ALA A 7 12.09 -3.43 -1.48
CA ALA A 7 10.76 -2.85 -1.39
C ALA A 7 10.71 -1.45 -1.99
N SER A 8 9.54 -1.10 -2.52
CA SER A 8 9.20 0.25 -2.96
C SER A 8 7.95 0.72 -2.21
N VAL A 9 7.88 2.00 -1.92
CA VAL A 9 6.72 2.64 -1.28
C VAL A 9 6.24 3.75 -2.20
N PRO A 10 5.30 3.45 -3.10
CA PRO A 10 4.67 4.46 -3.94
C PRO A 10 3.79 5.38 -3.07
N ALA A 11 3.69 6.66 -3.46
CA ALA A 11 2.78 7.60 -2.83
C ALA A 11 1.34 7.34 -3.25
N GLY A 12 0.39 7.57 -2.35
CA GLY A 12 -1.03 7.59 -2.67
C GLY A 12 -1.44 8.86 -3.40
N ALA A 13 -2.57 8.82 -4.10
CA ALA A 13 -3.15 9.97 -4.81
C ALA A 13 -3.75 11.00 -3.84
N SER A 14 -4.24 10.58 -2.69
CA SER A 14 -4.80 11.44 -1.64
C SER A 14 -4.27 11.04 -0.27
N THR A 15 -4.39 11.95 0.71
CA THR A 15 -3.98 11.70 2.09
C THR A 15 -5.11 12.04 3.06
N GLY A 16 -5.38 11.16 4.02
CA GLY A 16 -6.31 11.41 5.11
C GLY A 16 -5.67 12.22 6.25
N SER A 17 -6.50 12.92 7.04
CA SER A 17 -6.03 13.72 8.16
C SER A 17 -5.41 12.91 9.30
N HIS A 18 -5.71 11.62 9.37
CA HIS A 18 -5.21 10.69 10.40
C HIS A 18 -4.12 9.75 9.92
N GLU A 19 -3.70 9.87 8.67
CA GLU A 19 -2.62 9.06 8.12
C GLU A 19 -1.26 9.44 8.67
N ALA A 20 -0.35 8.47 8.69
CA ALA A 20 1.04 8.73 8.98
C ALA A 20 1.68 9.55 7.83
N LYS A 21 2.55 10.49 8.19
CA LYS A 21 3.09 11.45 7.23
C LYS A 21 4.29 10.90 6.46
N GLU A 22 4.21 10.98 5.16
CA GLU A 22 5.38 10.81 4.30
C GLU A 22 6.33 12.00 4.49
N LEU A 23 7.61 11.70 4.63
CA LEU A 23 8.64 12.74 4.69
C LEU A 23 9.01 13.16 3.27
N ARG A 24 8.72 14.42 2.94
CA ARG A 24 9.05 15.07 1.69
C ARG A 24 10.09 16.17 1.94
N ASP A 25 10.92 16.44 0.92
CA ASP A 25 12.05 17.36 1.05
C ASP A 25 11.63 18.82 1.14
N GLY A 26 10.48 19.17 0.56
CA GLY A 26 10.08 20.56 0.37
C GLY A 26 10.91 21.28 -0.70
N GLY A 27 10.80 22.61 -0.76
CA GLY A 27 11.57 23.43 -1.71
C GLY A 27 11.12 23.29 -3.17
N LYS A 28 12.03 23.58 -4.11
CA LYS A 28 11.69 23.65 -5.56
C LYS A 28 11.90 22.34 -6.32
N ARG A 29 12.84 21.51 -5.86
CA ARG A 29 13.16 20.24 -6.53
C ARG A 29 11.97 19.30 -6.47
N TYR A 30 11.56 18.76 -7.64
CA TYR A 30 10.35 17.95 -7.77
C TYR A 30 9.10 18.59 -7.13
N ASN A 31 8.97 19.90 -7.22
CA ASN A 31 7.89 20.68 -6.58
C ASN A 31 7.74 20.38 -5.07
N GLY A 32 8.85 20.12 -4.39
CA GLY A 32 8.88 19.78 -2.96
C GLY A 32 8.60 18.30 -2.65
N LEU A 33 8.32 17.47 -3.66
CA LEU A 33 7.94 16.06 -3.48
C LEU A 33 9.15 15.09 -3.42
N GLY A 34 10.38 15.61 -3.40
CA GLY A 34 11.59 14.81 -3.23
C GLY A 34 11.58 14.00 -1.93
N VAL A 35 12.42 12.95 -1.85
CA VAL A 35 12.47 12.02 -0.70
C VAL A 35 13.90 11.82 -0.16
N GLN A 36 14.82 12.77 -0.44
CA GLN A 36 16.21 12.66 -0.01
C GLN A 36 16.34 12.63 1.53
N ASN A 37 15.49 13.38 2.24
CA ASN A 37 15.47 13.37 3.71
C ASN A 37 15.04 12.00 4.26
N ALA A 38 14.06 11.35 3.64
CA ALA A 38 13.64 9.99 3.99
C ALA A 38 14.78 8.98 3.75
N ILE A 39 15.45 9.07 2.59
CA ILE A 39 16.61 8.23 2.24
C ILE A 39 17.75 8.46 3.25
N LYS A 40 18.05 9.71 3.59
CA LYS A 40 19.05 10.05 4.60
C LYS A 40 18.72 9.39 5.94
N ASN A 41 17.47 9.47 6.39
CA ASN A 41 17.02 8.84 7.63
C ASN A 41 17.20 7.31 7.61
N ILE A 42 16.92 6.67 6.46
CA ILE A 42 17.20 5.23 6.31
C ILE A 42 18.67 4.94 6.54
N HIS A 43 19.58 5.64 5.88
CA HIS A 43 21.01 5.36 5.95
C HIS A 43 21.64 5.74 7.29
N THR A 44 21.27 6.90 7.85
CA THR A 44 21.96 7.45 9.04
C THR A 44 21.32 7.08 10.37
N ILE A 45 20.05 6.68 10.37
CA ILE A 45 19.31 6.41 11.60
C ILE A 45 18.78 4.96 11.62
N ILE A 46 18.01 4.57 10.60
CA ILE A 46 17.31 3.27 10.62
C ILE A 46 18.31 2.12 10.39
N ALA A 47 19.18 2.22 9.40
CA ALA A 47 20.13 1.15 9.10
C ALA A 47 21.10 0.85 10.28
N PRO A 48 21.70 1.84 10.96
CA PRO A 48 22.48 1.58 12.18
C PRO A 48 21.65 0.97 13.31
N LEU A 49 20.37 1.38 13.48
CA LEU A 49 19.47 0.88 14.50
C LEU A 49 19.17 -0.62 14.30
N LEU A 50 19.07 -1.07 13.05
CA LEU A 50 18.68 -2.44 12.70
C LEU A 50 19.88 -3.35 12.39
N LYS A 51 21.09 -2.80 12.29
CA LYS A 51 22.29 -3.60 12.01
C LYS A 51 22.47 -4.71 13.05
N GLY A 52 22.62 -5.96 12.58
CA GLY A 52 22.77 -7.14 13.41
C GLY A 52 21.46 -7.67 14.01
N ARG A 53 20.31 -7.10 13.65
CA ARG A 53 19.00 -7.61 14.05
C ARG A 53 18.53 -8.73 13.14
N ASP A 54 17.75 -9.64 13.71
CA ASP A 54 17.13 -10.74 12.97
C ASP A 54 15.89 -10.22 12.21
N CYS A 55 15.95 -10.25 10.87
CA CYS A 55 14.86 -9.79 10.01
C CYS A 55 13.55 -10.62 10.16
N THR A 56 13.61 -11.82 10.73
CA THR A 56 12.41 -12.63 11.00
C THR A 56 11.60 -12.11 12.19
N LYS A 57 12.16 -11.22 12.99
CA LYS A 57 11.51 -10.61 14.16
C LYS A 57 10.78 -9.31 13.77
N GLN A 58 9.83 -9.40 12.82
CA GLN A 58 9.14 -8.25 12.25
C GLN A 58 8.61 -7.26 13.29
N LYS A 59 7.92 -7.76 14.32
CA LYS A 59 7.38 -6.92 15.39
C LYS A 59 8.45 -6.14 16.15
N GLU A 60 9.63 -6.74 16.35
CA GLU A 60 10.75 -6.07 17.02
C GLU A 60 11.30 -4.97 16.13
N ILE A 61 11.53 -5.26 14.83
CA ILE A 61 12.03 -4.31 13.84
C ILE A 61 11.10 -3.10 13.76
N ASP A 62 9.81 -3.32 13.56
CA ASP A 62 8.82 -2.25 13.45
C ASP A 62 8.74 -1.42 14.75
N SER A 63 8.75 -2.09 15.90
CA SER A 63 8.72 -1.43 17.21
C SER A 63 9.95 -0.54 17.44
N LEU A 64 11.14 -0.97 17.01
CA LEU A 64 12.38 -0.18 17.13
C LEU A 64 12.28 1.10 16.29
N MET A 65 11.83 1.00 15.04
CA MET A 65 11.67 2.16 14.16
C MET A 65 10.61 3.13 14.69
N ILE A 66 9.45 2.61 15.13
CA ILE A 66 8.36 3.41 15.71
C ILE A 66 8.82 4.14 16.98
N LYS A 67 9.52 3.45 17.87
CA LYS A 67 10.10 4.05 19.09
C LYS A 67 11.14 5.11 18.77
N LYS A 68 11.94 4.89 17.72
CA LYS A 68 12.96 5.85 17.30
C LYS A 68 12.36 7.11 16.69
N ASP A 69 11.29 6.99 15.93
CA ASP A 69 10.52 8.12 15.43
C ASP A 69 9.87 8.91 16.57
N ALA A 70 9.21 8.21 17.49
CA ALA A 70 8.57 8.76 18.68
C ALA A 70 7.52 9.84 18.43
N SER A 71 7.09 10.07 17.18
CA SER A 71 5.99 10.98 16.83
C SER A 71 4.71 10.19 16.57
N LYS A 72 3.56 10.84 16.78
CA LYS A 72 2.24 10.22 16.58
C LYS A 72 2.02 9.82 15.12
N ASP A 73 2.44 10.65 14.20
CA ASP A 73 2.19 10.56 12.76
C ASP A 73 3.43 10.17 11.92
N LYS A 74 4.52 9.74 12.56
CA LYS A 74 5.77 9.28 11.93
C LYS A 74 6.49 10.36 11.10
N HIS A 75 6.26 11.64 11.38
CA HIS A 75 6.83 12.73 10.58
C HIS A 75 8.33 12.92 10.74
N LYS A 76 8.98 12.40 11.81
CA LYS A 76 10.43 12.62 12.04
C LYS A 76 11.29 11.73 11.14
N LEU A 77 11.05 10.43 11.11
CA LEU A 77 11.74 9.52 10.18
C LEU A 77 11.09 9.52 8.81
N GLY A 78 9.78 9.70 8.77
CA GLY A 78 8.94 9.57 7.61
C GLY A 78 8.26 8.20 7.52
N ALA A 79 6.93 8.18 7.35
CA ALA A 79 6.18 6.95 7.18
C ALA A 79 6.68 6.14 5.97
N ASN A 80 7.05 6.81 4.88
CA ASN A 80 7.65 6.21 3.69
C ASN A 80 8.99 5.53 3.99
N ALA A 81 9.87 6.14 4.79
CA ALA A 81 11.14 5.53 5.20
C ALA A 81 10.91 4.28 6.08
N ILE A 82 10.05 4.39 7.08
CA ILE A 82 9.73 3.29 8.00
C ILE A 82 9.11 2.11 7.23
N LEU A 83 8.12 2.38 6.38
CA LEU A 83 7.42 1.35 5.61
C LEU A 83 8.33 0.66 4.59
N ALA A 84 9.22 1.43 3.92
CA ALA A 84 10.18 0.85 2.96
C ALA A 84 11.08 -0.18 3.63
N VAL A 85 11.61 0.14 4.81
CA VAL A 85 12.49 -0.76 5.56
C VAL A 85 11.71 -1.94 6.14
N SER A 86 10.52 -1.71 6.70
CA SER A 86 9.66 -2.77 7.23
C SER A 86 9.34 -3.82 6.15
N LEU A 87 8.91 -3.37 4.96
CA LEU A 87 8.61 -4.26 3.83
C LEU A 87 9.86 -4.99 3.30
N ALA A 88 11.00 -4.30 3.24
CA ALA A 88 12.25 -4.94 2.82
C ALA A 88 12.68 -6.04 3.80
N CYS A 89 12.56 -5.81 5.11
CA CYS A 89 12.82 -6.80 6.13
C CYS A 89 11.86 -8.01 6.02
N ALA A 90 10.56 -7.76 5.82
CA ALA A 90 9.57 -8.82 5.63
C ALA A 90 9.89 -9.69 4.40
N LYS A 91 10.26 -9.07 3.28
CA LYS A 91 10.68 -9.80 2.07
C LYS A 91 11.97 -10.59 2.27
N ALA A 92 12.96 -10.03 2.98
CA ALA A 92 14.18 -10.74 3.31
C ALA A 92 13.91 -11.95 4.24
N ALA A 93 13.01 -11.79 5.22
CA ALA A 93 12.59 -12.85 6.12
C ALA A 93 11.83 -13.97 5.39
N ALA A 94 10.92 -13.62 4.48
CA ALA A 94 10.23 -14.57 3.64
C ALA A 94 11.21 -15.39 2.78
N ALA A 95 12.14 -14.71 2.09
CA ALA A 95 13.19 -15.35 1.29
C ALA A 95 14.14 -16.21 2.14
N PHE A 96 14.45 -15.82 3.37
CA PHE A 96 15.24 -16.62 4.31
C PHE A 96 14.54 -17.93 4.68
N GLN A 97 13.23 -17.91 4.82
CA GLN A 97 12.40 -19.07 5.18
C GLN A 97 11.89 -19.87 3.98
N ASP A 98 12.30 -19.53 2.74
CA ASP A 98 11.81 -20.13 1.50
C ASP A 98 10.28 -20.02 1.33
N LEU A 99 9.69 -18.89 1.80
CA LEU A 99 8.27 -18.60 1.72
C LEU A 99 7.99 -17.47 0.73
N GLN A 100 6.80 -17.49 0.15
CA GLN A 100 6.25 -16.28 -0.49
C GLN A 100 5.91 -15.24 0.59
N LEU A 101 5.92 -13.95 0.22
CA LEU A 101 5.66 -12.89 1.19
C LEU A 101 4.29 -13.04 1.88
N TYR A 102 3.25 -13.40 1.15
CA TYR A 102 1.92 -13.59 1.73
C TYR A 102 1.86 -14.74 2.74
N GLU A 103 2.63 -15.82 2.51
CA GLU A 103 2.74 -16.96 3.44
C GLU A 103 3.47 -16.55 4.73
N TYR A 104 4.56 -15.79 4.58
CA TYR A 104 5.28 -15.22 5.72
C TYR A 104 4.39 -14.29 6.54
N LEU A 105 3.69 -13.35 5.89
CA LEU A 105 2.80 -12.41 6.57
C LEU A 105 1.68 -13.12 7.32
N ALA A 106 1.10 -14.17 6.75
CA ALA A 106 0.06 -14.96 7.40
C ALA A 106 0.51 -15.68 8.69
N GLN A 107 1.81 -15.86 8.86
CA GLN A 107 2.39 -16.48 10.07
C GLN A 107 2.71 -15.46 11.17
N LEU A 108 2.65 -14.15 10.88
CA LEU A 108 2.96 -13.15 11.88
C LEU A 108 1.88 -13.08 12.96
N PRO A 109 2.25 -13.18 14.26
CA PRO A 109 1.28 -13.24 15.36
C PRO A 109 0.34 -12.05 15.45
N GLN A 110 0.77 -10.88 15.00
CA GLN A 110 -0.04 -9.66 14.98
C GLN A 110 -1.12 -9.65 13.90
N LEU A 111 -1.00 -10.49 12.87
CA LEU A 111 -2.00 -10.70 11.82
C LEU A 111 -2.82 -11.97 12.04
N ALA A 112 -2.39 -12.84 12.96
CA ALA A 112 -3.19 -13.95 13.42
C ALA A 112 -4.43 -13.43 14.15
N ASP A 113 -5.58 -14.04 13.87
CA ASP A 113 -6.86 -13.67 14.48
C ASP A 113 -6.74 -13.61 16.01
N ARG A 114 -7.43 -12.64 16.65
CA ARG A 114 -7.44 -12.40 18.11
C ARG A 114 -7.84 -13.64 18.93
N GLN A 115 -8.32 -14.69 18.28
CA GLN A 115 -8.73 -15.96 18.94
C GLN A 115 -7.60 -16.98 19.07
N ASN A 116 -6.33 -16.63 18.80
CA ASN A 116 -5.16 -17.52 19.01
C ASN A 116 -5.26 -18.92 18.34
N LYS A 117 -6.09 -19.07 17.33
CA LYS A 117 -6.16 -20.33 16.57
C LYS A 117 -5.15 -20.26 15.42
N PRO A 118 -4.26 -21.26 15.27
CA PRO A 118 -3.42 -21.35 14.09
C PRO A 118 -4.35 -21.40 12.87
N HIS A 119 -4.22 -20.40 12.00
CA HIS A 119 -5.03 -20.32 10.79
C HIS A 119 -4.71 -21.52 9.89
N LYS A 120 -5.51 -22.57 9.97
CA LYS A 120 -5.65 -23.57 8.89
C LYS A 120 -6.50 -22.99 7.75
N HIS A 121 -6.47 -21.66 7.54
CA HIS A 121 -7.26 -21.09 6.48
C HIS A 121 -6.58 -21.33 5.14
N LYS A 122 -7.36 -21.86 4.22
CA LYS A 122 -6.99 -21.92 2.81
C LYS A 122 -6.70 -20.49 2.35
N MET A 123 -5.50 -20.25 1.85
CA MET A 123 -5.16 -18.94 1.25
C MET A 123 -6.08 -18.70 0.06
N LEU A 124 -6.77 -17.58 0.08
CA LEU A 124 -7.71 -17.18 -0.95
C LEU A 124 -7.29 -15.84 -1.52
N LEU A 125 -7.51 -15.66 -2.82
CA LEU A 125 -7.45 -14.33 -3.42
C LEU A 125 -8.54 -13.44 -2.81
N PRO A 126 -8.24 -12.18 -2.52
CA PRO A 126 -9.24 -11.26 -2.00
C PRO A 126 -10.33 -11.00 -3.04
N ARG A 127 -11.52 -10.59 -2.57
CA ARG A 127 -12.56 -10.07 -3.45
C ARG A 127 -12.09 -8.74 -4.03
N ALA A 128 -12.13 -8.61 -5.35
CA ALA A 128 -11.69 -7.40 -6.03
C ALA A 128 -12.84 -6.35 -6.07
N TYR A 129 -12.47 -5.11 -5.77
CA TYR A 129 -13.30 -3.92 -5.88
C TYR A 129 -12.72 -3.07 -7.02
N PHE A 130 -13.54 -2.80 -8.03
CA PHE A 130 -13.09 -2.10 -9.24
C PHE A 130 -13.68 -0.69 -9.25
N ASN A 131 -12.82 0.32 -9.16
CA ASN A 131 -13.26 1.70 -9.24
C ASN A 131 -13.68 2.03 -10.68
N VAL A 132 -14.90 2.54 -10.84
CA VAL A 132 -15.47 2.84 -12.15
C VAL A 132 -15.87 4.30 -12.30
N ILE A 133 -16.17 5.00 -11.21
CA ILE A 133 -16.49 6.45 -11.23
C ILE A 133 -15.75 7.14 -10.10
N ASN A 134 -15.08 8.25 -10.44
CA ASN A 134 -14.42 9.13 -9.48
C ASN A 134 -15.18 10.45 -9.33
N GLY A 135 -15.17 10.98 -8.11
CA GLY A 135 -15.67 12.29 -7.77
C GLY A 135 -14.92 12.88 -6.57
N GLY A 136 -15.44 13.88 -5.91
CA GLY A 136 -14.80 14.52 -4.77
C GLY A 136 -13.40 15.05 -5.12
N LYS A 137 -12.39 14.67 -4.35
CA LYS A 137 -10.99 15.08 -4.57
C LYS A 137 -10.29 14.36 -5.74
N HIS A 138 -10.86 13.25 -6.23
CA HIS A 138 -10.27 12.44 -7.30
C HIS A 138 -10.73 12.82 -8.70
N ALA A 139 -11.63 13.81 -8.82
CA ALA A 139 -12.10 14.31 -10.10
C ALA A 139 -12.45 15.82 -10.02
N THR A 140 -12.45 16.48 -11.16
CA THR A 140 -12.88 17.89 -11.27
C THR A 140 -14.40 18.03 -11.48
N SER A 141 -15.15 16.97 -11.22
CA SER A 141 -16.61 16.93 -11.34
C SER A 141 -17.32 17.52 -10.13
N HIS A 142 -18.61 17.81 -10.27
CA HIS A 142 -19.47 18.25 -9.16
C HIS A 142 -19.98 17.07 -8.30
N LEU A 143 -19.56 15.83 -8.60
CA LEU A 143 -19.94 14.65 -7.85
C LEU A 143 -19.30 14.67 -6.46
N GLN A 144 -20.12 14.68 -5.41
CA GLN A 144 -19.65 14.75 -4.01
C GLN A 144 -19.22 13.41 -3.42
N VAL A 145 -19.48 12.31 -4.14
CA VAL A 145 -19.04 10.95 -3.78
C VAL A 145 -17.65 10.74 -4.36
N GLN A 146 -16.72 10.28 -3.53
CA GLN A 146 -15.32 10.12 -3.92
C GLN A 146 -15.15 9.06 -5.01
N GLU A 147 -15.87 7.93 -4.90
CA GLU A 147 -15.77 6.83 -5.86
C GLU A 147 -17.00 5.93 -5.82
N CYS A 148 -17.30 5.31 -6.97
CA CYS A 148 -18.23 4.20 -7.06
C CYS A 148 -17.47 2.97 -7.57
N MET A 149 -17.60 1.86 -6.84
CA MET A 149 -16.93 0.60 -7.19
C MET A 149 -17.94 -0.47 -7.57
N ILE A 150 -17.55 -1.33 -8.52
CA ILE A 150 -18.27 -2.57 -8.80
C ILE A 150 -17.54 -3.74 -8.16
N VAL A 151 -18.30 -4.72 -7.69
CA VAL A 151 -17.76 -5.90 -7.00
C VAL A 151 -18.45 -7.13 -7.58
N PRO A 152 -17.99 -7.66 -8.72
CA PRO A 152 -18.55 -8.88 -9.29
C PRO A 152 -18.43 -10.05 -8.31
N HIS A 153 -19.44 -10.91 -8.29
CA HIS A 153 -19.49 -12.06 -7.40
C HIS A 153 -19.70 -13.36 -8.19
N LEU A 154 -18.68 -13.69 -8.98
CA LEU A 154 -18.62 -14.90 -9.79
C LEU A 154 -17.72 -15.95 -9.14
N ALA A 155 -17.67 -17.14 -9.70
CA ALA A 155 -17.00 -18.29 -9.10
C ALA A 155 -15.46 -18.13 -8.94
N THR A 156 -14.82 -17.41 -9.86
CA THR A 156 -13.37 -17.25 -9.86
C THR A 156 -12.93 -15.79 -9.93
N PHE A 157 -11.72 -15.49 -9.46
CA PHE A 157 -11.13 -14.15 -9.62
C PHE A 157 -11.02 -13.75 -11.10
N HIS A 158 -10.66 -14.71 -11.97
CA HIS A 158 -10.56 -14.50 -13.41
C HIS A 158 -11.90 -14.03 -14.02
N GLU A 159 -13.00 -14.66 -13.67
CA GLU A 159 -14.31 -14.26 -14.16
C GLU A 159 -14.77 -12.93 -13.57
N ASN A 160 -14.45 -12.63 -12.31
CA ASN A 160 -14.72 -11.34 -11.71
C ASN A 160 -13.95 -10.21 -12.45
N LEU A 161 -12.68 -10.43 -12.78
CA LEU A 161 -11.88 -9.47 -13.54
C LEU A 161 -12.44 -9.27 -14.96
N ARG A 162 -12.81 -10.35 -15.66
CA ARG A 162 -13.42 -10.29 -16.99
C ARG A 162 -14.72 -9.48 -16.94
N ALA A 163 -15.64 -9.81 -16.05
CA ALA A 163 -16.91 -9.11 -15.92
C ALA A 163 -16.71 -7.61 -15.57
N ALA A 164 -15.78 -7.29 -14.69
CA ALA A 164 -15.47 -5.90 -14.36
C ALA A 164 -14.92 -5.14 -15.56
N SER A 165 -14.03 -5.75 -16.35
CA SER A 165 -13.50 -5.16 -17.56
C SER A 165 -14.58 -4.89 -18.60
N GLU A 166 -15.47 -5.86 -18.83
CA GLU A 166 -16.60 -5.72 -19.75
C GLU A 166 -17.55 -4.59 -19.33
N ILE A 167 -17.90 -4.53 -18.03
CA ILE A 167 -18.74 -3.47 -17.48
C ILE A 167 -18.05 -2.11 -17.63
N TYR A 168 -16.76 -2.04 -17.31
CA TYR A 168 -15.98 -0.79 -17.42
C TYR A 168 -15.99 -0.23 -18.86
N HIS A 169 -15.79 -1.09 -19.87
CA HIS A 169 -15.80 -0.67 -21.27
C HIS A 169 -17.21 -0.30 -21.77
N LEU A 170 -18.24 -0.98 -21.33
CA LEU A 170 -19.63 -0.61 -21.61
C LEU A 170 -19.96 0.75 -20.98
N LEU A 171 -19.59 0.96 -19.72
CA LEU A 171 -19.76 2.23 -19.02
C LEU A 171 -19.02 3.37 -19.73
N LYS A 172 -17.79 3.14 -20.19
CA LYS A 172 -17.05 4.11 -21.02
C LYS A 172 -17.83 4.55 -22.25
N THR A 173 -18.39 3.59 -22.99
CA THR A 173 -19.19 3.84 -24.19
C THR A 173 -20.43 4.66 -23.86
N GLU A 174 -21.12 4.31 -22.78
CA GLU A 174 -22.34 5.00 -22.36
C GLU A 174 -22.06 6.44 -21.89
N ILE A 175 -21.00 6.65 -21.09
CA ILE A 175 -20.58 7.98 -20.64
C ILE A 175 -20.20 8.84 -21.86
N HIS A 176 -19.45 8.27 -22.81
CA HIS A 176 -19.10 9.00 -24.04
C HIS A 176 -20.34 9.39 -24.86
N ARG A 177 -21.31 8.49 -24.98
CA ARG A 177 -22.58 8.73 -25.68
C ARG A 177 -23.39 9.86 -25.03
N GLN A 178 -23.45 9.90 -23.70
CA GLN A 178 -24.28 10.87 -22.96
C GLN A 178 -23.58 12.23 -22.76
N TYR A 179 -22.27 12.24 -22.50
CA TYR A 179 -21.55 13.42 -22.06
C TYR A 179 -20.39 13.84 -22.97
N GLY A 180 -20.06 13.04 -23.99
CA GLY A 180 -18.92 13.30 -24.88
C GLY A 180 -17.54 13.20 -24.22
N LEU A 181 -17.46 12.76 -22.96
CA LEU A 181 -16.24 12.70 -22.14
C LEU A 181 -15.92 11.26 -21.76
N THR A 182 -14.64 10.91 -21.73
CA THR A 182 -14.11 9.61 -21.31
C THR A 182 -12.78 9.74 -20.54
N GLY A 183 -12.50 10.90 -19.95
CA GLY A 183 -11.38 11.09 -19.05
C GLY A 183 -11.51 10.23 -17.81
N VAL A 184 -10.38 9.82 -17.24
CA VAL A 184 -10.32 9.03 -16.02
C VAL A 184 -9.52 9.79 -14.96
N GLY A 185 -9.89 9.61 -13.69
CA GLY A 185 -9.12 10.10 -12.56
C GLY A 185 -7.88 9.22 -12.29
N ASP A 186 -7.09 9.62 -11.30
CA ASP A 186 -5.83 8.94 -10.93
C ASP A 186 -6.03 7.47 -10.50
N GLU A 187 -7.23 7.11 -10.09
CA GLU A 187 -7.61 5.75 -9.67
C GLU A 187 -8.37 4.98 -10.75
N GLY A 188 -8.43 5.50 -11.98
CA GLY A 188 -8.98 4.83 -13.14
C GLY A 188 -10.50 4.90 -13.29
N GLY A 189 -11.24 5.53 -12.38
CA GLY A 189 -12.67 5.82 -12.53
C GLY A 189 -12.93 7.01 -13.46
N PHE A 190 -14.07 6.98 -14.17
CA PHE A 190 -14.50 8.09 -15.04
C PHE A 190 -14.94 9.29 -14.24
#